data_222d8fc39b7626529560d09b67dcbbe2
#
_entry.id   222d8fc39b7626529560d09b67dcbbe2
#
_cell.length_a   1.000
_cell.length_b   1.000
_cell.length_c   1.000
_cell.angle_alpha   90.00
_cell.angle_beta   90.00
_cell.angle_gamma   90.00
#
_symmetry.space_group_name_H-M   'P 1'
#
loop_
_entity.id
_entity.type
_entity.pdbx_description
1 polymer ?
#
loop_
_entity_poly.entity_id
_entity_poly.type
_entity_poly.pdbx_seq_one_letter_code
_entity_poly.pdbx_strand_id
1 'polypeptide(L)'
;DVIKLRQMLQSSQGSEQHKRLEQHRLNAMLGLCEITSCRRQSLLQYFGEDYPQPCGNCDSCLDPAKTWDATEACRMALSAVARTGERFGVNHLIDVLRGKETDKMWQFEHHLLPTFGVGTALDNNQWRSVFRQLVGRSYLSVDMEGYGALKLQEQCRPLLRGEVSIALRVDQKQKVVKRQTKAPLPEEVDVGLWEALRECRREQAEEQGVPPYVIFHDSTLIEMCTLLPQTHDEFANLTGVGERKLLKYGDAFLVAIRRAQDEAAT
;
A
#
# COMPACT_ATOMS: atom_id res chain seq x y z
N ASP A 1 3.85 4.22 0.56
CA ASP A 1 5.31 4.06 0.79
C ASP A 1 6.16 4.82 -0.23
N VAL A 2 5.88 4.77 -1.55
CA VAL A 2 6.63 5.52 -2.58
C VAL A 2 6.57 7.03 -2.34
N ILE A 3 5.42 7.58 -1.96
CA ILE A 3 5.25 9.00 -1.65
C ILE A 3 6.18 9.39 -0.50
N LYS A 4 6.19 8.58 0.57
CA LYS A 4 7.05 8.82 1.73
C LYS A 4 8.54 8.78 1.37
N LEU A 5 8.96 7.82 0.54
CA LEU A 5 10.34 7.74 0.06
C LEU A 5 10.73 8.98 -0.76
N ARG A 6 9.86 9.45 -1.64
CA ARG A 6 10.09 10.68 -2.41
C ARG A 6 10.19 11.91 -1.51
N GLN A 7 9.33 12.03 -0.51
CA GLN A 7 9.41 13.11 0.48
C GLN A 7 10.73 13.08 1.25
N MET A 8 11.17 11.89 1.69
CA MET A 8 12.46 11.73 2.36
C MET A 8 13.65 12.14 1.47
N LEU A 9 13.60 11.79 0.18
CA LEU A 9 14.64 12.20 -0.79
C LEU A 9 14.68 13.72 -0.96
N GLN A 10 13.53 14.37 -1.07
CA GLN A 10 13.46 15.82 -1.20
C GLN A 10 13.93 16.56 0.05
N SER A 11 13.58 16.06 1.24
CA SER A 11 13.98 16.64 2.52
C SER A 11 15.43 16.34 2.91
N SER A 12 16.14 15.48 2.15
CA SER A 12 17.54 15.15 2.44
C SER A 12 18.46 16.37 2.25
N GLN A 13 19.51 16.46 3.07
CA GLN A 13 20.51 17.54 2.98
C GLN A 13 21.55 17.32 1.86
N GLY A 14 21.37 16.33 0.99
CA GLY A 14 22.25 16.05 -0.13
C GLY A 14 22.24 17.14 -1.21
N SER A 15 23.32 17.20 -2.00
CA SER A 15 23.36 18.09 -3.17
C SER A 15 22.26 17.76 -4.17
N GLU A 16 21.86 18.71 -5.01
CA GLU A 16 20.85 18.49 -6.05
C GLU A 16 21.24 17.35 -7.02
N GLN A 17 22.54 17.21 -7.29
CA GLN A 17 23.03 16.09 -8.10
C GLN A 17 22.80 14.74 -7.41
N HIS A 18 23.05 14.66 -6.10
CA HIS A 18 22.78 13.46 -5.30
C HIS A 18 21.28 13.14 -5.27
N LYS A 19 20.41 14.11 -5.05
CA LYS A 19 18.96 13.94 -5.06
C LYS A 19 18.44 13.41 -6.40
N ARG A 20 18.98 13.95 -7.53
CA ARG A 20 18.65 13.45 -8.87
C ARG A 20 19.04 11.99 -9.07
N LEU A 21 20.23 11.61 -8.60
CA LEU A 21 20.72 10.23 -8.69
C LEU A 21 19.82 9.28 -7.88
N GLU A 22 19.50 9.64 -6.65
CA GLU A 22 18.62 8.84 -5.79
C GLU A 22 17.19 8.74 -6.38
N GLN A 23 16.68 9.82 -6.96
CA GLN A 23 15.40 9.79 -7.67
C GLN A 23 15.43 8.86 -8.87
N HIS A 24 16.54 8.84 -9.64
CA HIS A 24 16.72 7.92 -10.76
C HIS A 24 16.74 6.46 -10.28
N ARG A 25 17.48 6.15 -9.20
CA ARG A 25 17.51 4.81 -8.59
C ARG A 25 16.14 4.35 -8.12
N LEU A 26 15.38 5.24 -7.44
CA LEU A 26 14.01 4.96 -7.02
C LEU A 26 13.10 4.67 -8.21
N ASN A 27 13.20 5.46 -9.28
CA ASN A 27 12.41 5.26 -10.49
C ASN A 27 12.77 3.93 -11.18
N ALA A 28 14.05 3.56 -11.23
CA ALA A 28 14.49 2.28 -11.77
C ALA A 28 13.91 1.10 -10.97
N MET A 29 13.91 1.19 -9.63
CA MET A 29 13.31 0.17 -8.77
C MET A 29 11.79 0.07 -8.99
N LEU A 30 11.09 1.19 -9.10
CA LEU A 30 9.66 1.22 -9.40
C LEU A 30 9.37 0.62 -10.78
N GLY A 31 10.20 0.96 -11.78
CA GLY A 31 10.13 0.36 -13.10
C GLY A 31 10.27 -1.15 -13.06
N LEU A 32 11.25 -1.67 -12.32
CA LEU A 32 11.45 -3.11 -12.13
C LEU A 32 10.22 -3.79 -11.52
N CYS A 33 9.51 -3.13 -10.59
CA CYS A 33 8.28 -3.66 -10.01
C CYS A 33 7.10 -3.73 -11.01
N GLU A 34 7.07 -2.85 -12.00
CA GLU A 34 5.96 -2.74 -12.95
C GLU A 34 6.20 -3.46 -14.30
N ILE A 35 7.41 -3.93 -14.58
CA ILE A 35 7.70 -4.65 -15.83
C ILE A 35 6.95 -5.97 -15.92
N THR A 36 6.66 -6.37 -17.15
CA THR A 36 6.02 -7.66 -17.50
C THR A 36 7.00 -8.63 -18.17
N SER A 37 8.24 -8.17 -18.44
CA SER A 37 9.35 -8.95 -18.95
C SER A 37 10.17 -9.61 -17.84
N CYS A 38 11.21 -10.35 -18.20
CA CYS A 38 12.08 -11.01 -17.24
C CYS A 38 12.77 -10.00 -16.31
N ARG A 39 12.55 -10.14 -14.99
CA ARG A 39 13.14 -9.22 -13.99
C ARG A 39 14.64 -9.31 -13.91
N ARG A 40 15.21 -10.52 -14.01
CA ARG A 40 16.66 -10.72 -14.00
C ARG A 40 17.31 -10.05 -15.20
N GLN A 41 16.74 -10.20 -16.38
CA GLN A 41 17.22 -9.54 -17.59
C GLN A 41 17.23 -8.01 -17.42
N SER A 42 16.16 -7.43 -16.94
CA SER A 42 16.07 -5.99 -16.71
C SER A 42 17.03 -5.50 -15.61
N LEU A 43 17.24 -6.30 -14.58
CA LEU A 43 18.16 -5.96 -13.50
C LEU A 43 19.61 -6.00 -13.98
N LEU A 44 20.01 -7.03 -14.70
CA LEU A 44 21.36 -7.15 -15.26
C LEU A 44 21.64 -6.04 -16.27
N GLN A 45 20.68 -5.74 -17.13
CA GLN A 45 20.78 -4.62 -18.08
C GLN A 45 20.95 -3.26 -17.37
N TYR A 46 20.30 -3.05 -16.22
CA TYR A 46 20.50 -1.85 -15.41
C TYR A 46 21.95 -1.69 -14.93
N PHE A 47 22.65 -2.81 -14.68
CA PHE A 47 24.06 -2.82 -14.32
C PHE A 47 25.01 -2.93 -15.52
N GLY A 48 24.51 -2.82 -16.75
CA GLY A 48 25.30 -2.82 -17.97
C GLY A 48 25.65 -4.22 -18.49
N GLU A 49 25.05 -5.27 -17.93
CA GLU A 49 25.22 -6.66 -18.39
C GLU A 49 24.11 -7.02 -19.41
N ASP A 50 24.53 -7.50 -20.58
CA ASP A 50 23.60 -8.02 -21.57
C ASP A 50 23.23 -9.48 -21.27
N TYR A 51 21.95 -9.72 -21.02
CA TYR A 51 21.40 -11.04 -20.73
C TYR A 51 20.35 -11.39 -21.81
N PRO A 52 20.75 -12.14 -22.85
CA PRO A 52 19.99 -12.22 -24.11
C PRO A 52 18.67 -12.98 -24.00
N GLN A 53 18.49 -13.87 -23.01
CA GLN A 53 17.30 -14.71 -22.89
C GLN A 53 16.63 -14.54 -21.51
N PRO A 54 15.30 -14.71 -21.42
CA PRO A 54 14.61 -14.75 -20.14
C PRO A 54 15.15 -15.85 -19.23
N CYS A 55 15.25 -15.57 -17.94
CA CYS A 55 15.90 -16.48 -16.97
C CYS A 55 15.11 -17.76 -16.65
N GLY A 56 13.84 -17.84 -17.02
CA GLY A 56 12.99 -19.00 -16.78
C GLY A 56 12.60 -19.27 -15.32
N ASN A 57 13.09 -18.47 -14.35
CA ASN A 57 12.90 -18.74 -12.92
C ASN A 57 12.51 -17.53 -12.06
N CYS A 58 12.32 -16.34 -12.64
CA CYS A 58 11.71 -15.23 -11.90
C CYS A 58 10.16 -15.32 -11.97
N ASP A 59 9.50 -14.56 -11.12
CA ASP A 59 8.03 -14.51 -11.09
C ASP A 59 7.42 -14.19 -12.46
N SER A 60 7.97 -13.19 -13.19
CA SER A 60 7.49 -12.84 -14.53
C SER A 60 7.73 -13.92 -15.58
N CYS A 61 8.71 -14.82 -15.38
CA CYS A 61 8.94 -15.95 -16.28
C CYS A 61 8.07 -17.16 -15.95
N LEU A 62 7.86 -17.43 -14.64
CA LEU A 62 7.10 -18.59 -14.16
C LEU A 62 5.58 -18.36 -14.24
N ASP A 63 5.14 -17.14 -13.93
CA ASP A 63 3.74 -16.71 -14.01
C ASP A 63 3.65 -15.33 -14.71
N PRO A 64 3.72 -15.30 -16.04
CA PRO A 64 3.69 -14.06 -16.80
C PRO A 64 2.43 -13.26 -16.50
N ALA A 65 2.61 -12.00 -16.13
CA ALA A 65 1.50 -11.11 -15.84
C ALA A 65 0.59 -10.97 -17.07
N LYS A 66 -0.71 -11.11 -16.89
CA LYS A 66 -1.69 -10.82 -17.93
C LYS A 66 -1.60 -9.35 -18.33
N THR A 67 -1.46 -9.10 -19.61
CA THR A 67 -1.41 -7.75 -20.17
C THR A 67 -2.61 -7.50 -21.09
N TRP A 68 -2.89 -6.23 -21.31
CA TRP A 68 -3.88 -5.76 -22.28
C TRP A 68 -3.31 -4.58 -23.06
N ASP A 69 -3.76 -4.40 -24.27
CA ASP A 69 -3.41 -3.20 -25.05
C ASP A 69 -4.07 -1.98 -24.42
N ALA A 70 -3.25 -1.16 -23.75
CA ALA A 70 -3.68 0.03 -23.05
C ALA A 70 -3.35 1.32 -23.81
N THR A 71 -2.98 1.22 -25.10
CA THR A 71 -2.53 2.35 -25.92
C THR A 71 -3.50 3.53 -25.87
N GLU A 72 -4.79 3.28 -26.15
CA GLU A 72 -5.80 4.33 -26.10
C GLU A 72 -6.04 4.86 -24.68
N ALA A 73 -6.10 4.00 -23.66
CA ALA A 73 -6.26 4.44 -22.29
C ALA A 73 -5.09 5.31 -21.83
N CYS A 74 -3.86 4.94 -22.19
CA CYS A 74 -2.68 5.75 -21.90
C CYS A 74 -2.70 7.10 -22.62
N ARG A 75 -3.11 7.12 -23.89
CA ARG A 75 -3.27 8.38 -24.65
C ARG A 75 -4.32 9.29 -24.03
N MET A 76 -5.47 8.75 -23.59
CA MET A 76 -6.51 9.49 -22.87
C MET A 76 -5.95 10.06 -21.56
N ALA A 77 -5.23 9.25 -20.75
CA ALA A 77 -4.63 9.68 -19.49
C ALA A 77 -3.61 10.81 -19.70
N LEU A 78 -2.67 10.64 -20.63
CA LEU A 78 -1.65 11.65 -20.95
C LEU A 78 -2.27 12.93 -21.52
N SER A 79 -3.30 12.81 -22.35
CA SER A 79 -4.04 13.95 -22.91
C SER A 79 -4.80 14.72 -21.82
N ALA A 80 -5.37 14.01 -20.83
CA ALA A 80 -6.04 14.64 -19.69
C ALA A 80 -5.02 15.42 -18.85
N VAL A 81 -3.82 14.88 -18.59
CA VAL A 81 -2.74 15.58 -17.89
C VAL A 81 -2.34 16.86 -18.64
N ALA A 82 -2.08 16.75 -19.96
CA ALA A 82 -1.72 17.90 -20.80
C ALA A 82 -2.79 19.00 -20.77
N ARG A 83 -4.05 18.62 -21.01
CA ARG A 83 -5.16 19.59 -21.15
C ARG A 83 -5.59 20.24 -19.84
N THR A 84 -5.31 19.62 -18.71
CA THR A 84 -5.52 20.22 -17.37
C THR A 84 -4.33 21.05 -16.92
N GLY A 85 -3.31 21.26 -17.78
CA GLY A 85 -2.16 22.13 -17.50
C GLY A 85 -1.15 21.53 -16.53
N GLU A 86 -1.11 20.21 -16.38
CA GLU A 86 -0.14 19.50 -15.52
C GLU A 86 -0.15 19.96 -14.04
N ARG A 87 -1.33 20.32 -13.53
CA ARG A 87 -1.49 20.88 -12.18
C ARG A 87 -2.36 20.03 -11.25
N PHE A 88 -2.86 18.91 -11.73
CA PHE A 88 -3.82 18.09 -10.98
C PHE A 88 -3.31 16.69 -10.70
N GLY A 89 -3.73 16.14 -9.56
CA GLY A 89 -3.42 14.79 -9.15
C GLY A 89 -4.36 13.75 -9.77
N VAL A 90 -4.01 12.48 -9.57
CA VAL A 90 -4.67 11.31 -10.18
C VAL A 90 -6.20 11.32 -10.00
N ASN A 91 -6.71 11.62 -8.82
CA ASN A 91 -8.17 11.54 -8.58
C ASN A 91 -8.96 12.54 -9.44
N HIS A 92 -8.49 13.78 -9.57
CA HIS A 92 -9.11 14.78 -10.41
C HIS A 92 -9.07 14.39 -11.90
N LEU A 93 -7.94 13.86 -12.37
CA LEU A 93 -7.80 13.40 -13.76
C LEU A 93 -8.72 12.21 -14.06
N ILE A 94 -8.94 11.33 -13.10
CA ILE A 94 -9.92 10.24 -13.22
C ILE A 94 -11.34 10.80 -13.30
N ASP A 95 -11.67 11.81 -12.48
CA ASP A 95 -12.98 12.47 -12.53
C ASP A 95 -13.22 13.14 -13.90
N VAL A 96 -12.19 13.80 -14.49
CA VAL A 96 -12.24 14.33 -15.87
C VAL A 96 -12.52 13.22 -16.88
N LEU A 97 -11.72 12.16 -16.88
CA LEU A 97 -11.84 11.04 -17.83
C LEU A 97 -13.18 10.34 -17.74
N ARG A 98 -13.75 10.23 -16.55
CA ARG A 98 -15.04 9.59 -16.32
C ARG A 98 -16.25 10.50 -16.45
N GLY A 99 -16.01 11.78 -16.71
CA GLY A 99 -17.09 12.75 -16.83
C GLY A 99 -17.85 13.01 -15.54
N LYS A 100 -17.14 12.92 -14.39
CA LYS A 100 -17.76 13.15 -13.09
C LYS A 100 -17.78 14.64 -12.77
N GLU A 101 -18.95 15.17 -12.55
CA GLU A 101 -19.15 16.56 -12.15
C GLU A 101 -18.75 16.77 -10.70
N THR A 102 -17.87 17.75 -10.47
CA THR A 102 -17.41 18.19 -9.15
C THR A 102 -17.26 19.71 -9.16
N ASP A 103 -17.28 20.36 -8.01
CA ASP A 103 -17.11 21.82 -7.93
C ASP A 103 -15.81 22.29 -8.62
N LYS A 104 -14.73 21.47 -8.49
CA LYS A 104 -13.46 21.75 -9.18
C LYS A 104 -13.57 21.66 -10.70
N MET A 105 -14.43 20.75 -11.24
CA MET A 105 -14.66 20.66 -12.68
C MET A 105 -15.24 21.98 -13.23
N TRP A 106 -16.19 22.55 -12.52
CA TRP A 106 -16.81 23.82 -12.89
C TRP A 106 -15.86 24.99 -12.68
N GLN A 107 -15.14 25.04 -11.55
CA GLN A 107 -14.21 26.11 -11.23
C GLN A 107 -13.09 26.27 -12.27
N PHE A 108 -12.60 25.16 -12.84
CA PHE A 108 -11.52 25.14 -13.83
C PHE A 108 -12.02 24.91 -15.24
N GLU A 109 -13.32 24.88 -15.47
CA GLU A 109 -13.98 24.64 -16.76
C GLU A 109 -13.56 23.33 -17.45
N HIS A 110 -13.12 22.34 -16.68
CA HIS A 110 -12.65 21.07 -17.20
C HIS A 110 -13.77 20.18 -17.79
N HIS A 111 -15.03 20.49 -17.50
CA HIS A 111 -16.19 19.88 -18.15
C HIS A 111 -16.29 20.20 -19.65
N LEU A 112 -15.61 21.26 -20.11
CA LEU A 112 -15.54 21.65 -21.53
C LEU A 112 -14.38 20.99 -22.27
N LEU A 113 -13.49 20.29 -21.59
CA LEU A 113 -12.34 19.66 -22.23
C LEU A 113 -12.78 18.49 -23.12
N PRO A 114 -12.15 18.30 -24.30
CA PRO A 114 -12.40 17.12 -25.14
C PRO A 114 -12.10 15.78 -24.46
N THR A 115 -11.38 15.81 -23.34
CA THR A 115 -11.05 14.64 -22.51
C THR A 115 -12.08 14.36 -21.43
N PHE A 116 -13.12 15.19 -21.29
CA PHE A 116 -14.17 14.97 -20.30
C PHE A 116 -15.10 13.84 -20.73
N GLY A 117 -15.22 12.82 -19.90
CA GLY A 117 -16.12 11.69 -20.13
C GLY A 117 -15.68 10.65 -21.16
N VAL A 118 -14.48 10.79 -21.77
CA VAL A 118 -14.01 9.83 -22.80
C VAL A 118 -13.58 8.49 -22.21
N GLY A 119 -13.31 8.42 -20.93
CA GLY A 119 -12.74 7.25 -20.24
C GLY A 119 -13.75 6.46 -19.40
N THR A 120 -15.03 6.47 -19.73
CA THR A 120 -16.09 5.79 -18.96
C THR A 120 -16.01 4.27 -19.01
N ALA A 121 -15.32 3.70 -20.01
CA ALA A 121 -15.13 2.26 -20.17
C ALA A 121 -14.30 1.62 -19.05
N LEU A 122 -13.44 2.39 -18.36
CA LEU A 122 -12.63 1.93 -17.24
C LEU A 122 -13.19 2.44 -15.92
N ASP A 123 -13.13 1.59 -14.88
CA ASP A 123 -13.50 1.99 -13.53
C ASP A 123 -12.39 2.81 -12.83
N ASN A 124 -12.67 3.36 -11.64
CA ASN A 124 -11.71 4.18 -10.90
C ASN A 124 -10.41 3.42 -10.56
N ASN A 125 -10.49 2.12 -10.28
CA ASN A 125 -9.33 1.33 -9.90
C ASN A 125 -8.47 1.00 -11.12
N GLN A 126 -9.10 0.73 -12.25
CA GLN A 126 -8.42 0.53 -13.52
C GLN A 126 -7.70 1.80 -13.95
N TRP A 127 -8.32 2.98 -13.85
CA TRP A 127 -7.66 4.26 -14.12
C TRP A 127 -6.50 4.53 -13.17
N ARG A 128 -6.66 4.25 -11.87
CA ARG A 128 -5.54 4.34 -10.92
C ARG A 128 -4.38 3.44 -11.30
N SER A 129 -4.67 2.24 -11.79
CA SER A 129 -3.65 1.33 -12.29
C SER A 129 -2.92 1.88 -13.51
N VAL A 130 -3.66 2.44 -14.49
CA VAL A 130 -3.07 3.09 -15.68
C VAL A 130 -2.12 4.21 -15.25
N PHE A 131 -2.58 5.15 -14.42
CA PHE A 131 -1.73 6.26 -13.96
C PHE A 131 -0.51 5.78 -13.18
N ARG A 132 -0.67 4.77 -12.29
CA ARG A 132 0.45 4.19 -11.53
C ARG A 132 1.50 3.59 -12.46
N GLN A 133 1.08 2.82 -13.48
CA GLN A 133 1.99 2.21 -14.43
C GLN A 133 2.66 3.24 -15.33
N LEU A 134 1.97 4.31 -15.73
CA LEU A 134 2.56 5.43 -16.47
C LEU A 134 3.65 6.16 -15.64
N VAL A 135 3.41 6.35 -14.34
CA VAL A 135 4.42 6.91 -13.43
C VAL A 135 5.59 5.94 -13.23
N GLY A 136 5.32 4.66 -13.01
CA GLY A 136 6.36 3.63 -12.84
C GLY A 136 7.26 3.45 -14.06
N ARG A 137 6.70 3.64 -15.25
CA ARG A 137 7.42 3.58 -16.53
C ARG A 137 7.98 4.95 -16.97
N SER A 138 7.92 5.95 -16.10
CA SER A 138 8.41 7.31 -16.32
C SER A 138 7.78 8.08 -17.49
N TYR A 139 6.58 7.70 -17.97
CA TYR A 139 5.77 8.53 -18.88
C TYR A 139 5.22 9.77 -18.16
N LEU A 140 5.00 9.65 -16.85
CA LEU A 140 4.56 10.71 -15.96
C LEU A 140 5.49 10.80 -14.76
N SER A 141 5.66 11.99 -14.21
CA SER A 141 6.26 12.21 -12.91
C SER A 141 5.24 12.85 -11.96
N VAL A 142 5.45 12.67 -10.64
CA VAL A 142 4.62 13.29 -9.61
C VAL A 142 5.35 14.51 -9.07
N ASP A 143 4.71 15.67 -9.18
CA ASP A 143 5.19 16.92 -8.57
C ASP A 143 4.83 16.91 -7.08
N MET A 144 5.85 16.78 -6.24
CA MET A 144 5.67 16.68 -4.78
C MET A 144 5.42 18.02 -4.12
N GLU A 145 5.92 19.10 -4.72
CA GLU A 145 5.68 20.48 -4.25
C GLU A 145 4.30 20.97 -4.69
N GLY A 146 3.81 20.47 -5.83
CA GLY A 146 2.51 20.76 -6.41
C GLY A 146 1.38 19.83 -5.95
N TYR A 147 1.36 19.41 -4.68
CA TYR A 147 0.28 18.56 -4.10
C TYR A 147 0.02 17.25 -4.84
N GLY A 148 1.04 16.66 -5.44
CA GLY A 148 0.93 15.40 -6.17
C GLY A 148 0.39 15.55 -7.60
N ALA A 149 0.54 16.72 -8.20
CA ALA A 149 0.22 16.96 -9.60
C ALA A 149 1.05 16.07 -10.53
N LEU A 150 0.45 15.62 -11.63
CA LEU A 150 1.15 14.82 -12.62
C LEU A 150 1.75 15.70 -13.71
N LYS A 151 3.01 15.42 -14.07
CA LYS A 151 3.77 16.11 -15.12
C LYS A 151 4.12 15.13 -16.23
N LEU A 152 3.99 15.57 -17.48
CA LEU A 152 4.40 14.78 -18.64
C LEU A 152 5.93 14.68 -18.72
N GLN A 153 6.42 13.52 -19.19
CA GLN A 153 7.82 13.31 -19.49
C GLN A 153 8.04 13.21 -21.00
N GLU A 154 9.24 13.52 -21.49
CA GLU A 154 9.50 13.56 -22.94
C GLU A 154 9.17 12.26 -23.67
N GLN A 155 9.37 11.13 -23.03
CA GLN A 155 9.10 9.81 -23.60
C GLN A 155 7.59 9.52 -23.83
N CYS A 156 6.67 10.38 -23.36
CA CYS A 156 5.25 10.22 -23.66
C CYS A 156 4.89 10.68 -25.09
N ARG A 157 5.74 11.47 -25.76
CA ARG A 157 5.46 12.07 -27.06
C ARG A 157 5.18 11.06 -28.18
N PRO A 158 5.99 9.98 -28.36
CA PRO A 158 5.70 8.96 -29.37
C PRO A 158 4.35 8.27 -29.14
N LEU A 159 4.00 8.02 -27.87
CA LEU A 159 2.73 7.40 -27.52
C LEU A 159 1.54 8.33 -27.83
N LEU A 160 1.65 9.61 -27.50
CA LEU A 160 0.64 10.62 -27.81
C LEU A 160 0.42 10.78 -29.32
N ARG A 161 1.48 10.65 -30.15
CA ARG A 161 1.40 10.71 -31.61
C ARG A 161 0.86 9.42 -32.24
N GLY A 162 0.75 8.32 -31.44
CA GLY A 162 0.32 7.02 -31.95
C GLY A 162 1.43 6.26 -32.70
N GLU A 163 2.69 6.63 -32.50
CA GLU A 163 3.86 5.99 -33.12
C GLU A 163 4.23 4.66 -32.42
N VAL A 164 3.82 4.48 -31.17
CA VAL A 164 4.08 3.30 -30.35
C VAL A 164 2.83 2.81 -29.65
N SER A 165 2.73 1.51 -29.47
CA SER A 165 1.70 0.87 -28.63
C SER A 165 2.28 0.51 -27.26
N ILE A 166 1.41 0.42 -26.26
CA ILE A 166 1.80 0.07 -24.89
C ILE A 166 0.85 -0.97 -24.31
N ALA A 167 1.43 -2.10 -23.87
CA ALA A 167 0.71 -3.08 -23.09
C ALA A 167 0.93 -2.81 -21.61
N LEU A 168 -0.15 -2.71 -20.83
CA LEU A 168 -0.12 -2.59 -19.38
C LEU A 168 -0.54 -3.90 -18.74
N ARG A 169 -0.03 -4.12 -17.52
CA ARG A 169 -0.42 -5.25 -16.71
C ARG A 169 -1.87 -5.09 -16.23
N VAL A 170 -2.63 -6.17 -16.34
CA VAL A 170 -3.94 -6.26 -15.70
C VAL A 170 -3.70 -6.43 -14.20
N ASP A 171 -4.18 -5.47 -13.39
CA ASP A 171 -4.15 -5.65 -11.94
C ASP A 171 -5.05 -6.83 -11.58
N GLN A 172 -4.46 -7.87 -11.06
CA GLN A 172 -5.23 -8.93 -10.42
C GLN A 172 -5.96 -8.28 -9.25
N LYS A 173 -7.29 -8.34 -9.25
CA LYS A 173 -8.06 -8.07 -8.03
C LYS A 173 -7.46 -9.02 -7.00
N GLN A 174 -6.66 -8.49 -6.08
CA GLN A 174 -6.32 -9.28 -4.90
C GLN A 174 -7.66 -9.78 -4.42
N LYS A 175 -7.87 -11.11 -4.50
CA LYS A 175 -8.89 -11.71 -3.67
C LYS A 175 -8.52 -11.19 -2.31
N VAL A 176 -9.30 -10.24 -1.79
CA VAL A 176 -9.26 -9.90 -0.38
C VAL A 176 -9.49 -11.26 0.23
N VAL A 177 -8.41 -11.93 0.62
CA VAL A 177 -8.51 -13.03 1.56
C VAL A 177 -9.19 -12.31 2.70
N LYS A 178 -10.52 -12.49 2.80
CA LYS A 178 -11.27 -12.05 3.97
C LYS A 178 -10.37 -12.54 5.09
N ARG A 179 -9.73 -11.59 5.81
CA ARG A 179 -8.97 -11.91 7.01
C ARG A 179 -9.86 -12.92 7.69
N GLN A 180 -9.40 -14.15 7.73
CA GLN A 180 -10.17 -15.24 8.30
C GLN A 180 -10.70 -14.68 9.59
N THR A 181 -12.02 -14.56 9.66
CA THR A 181 -12.72 -14.30 10.90
C THR A 181 -11.99 -15.10 11.94
N LYS A 182 -11.35 -14.43 12.88
CA LYS A 182 -10.55 -14.90 14.01
C LYS A 182 -10.48 -16.44 14.03
N ALA A 183 -9.29 -17.02 13.98
CA ALA A 183 -9.15 -18.44 14.21
C ALA A 183 -10.07 -18.80 15.38
N PRO A 184 -10.93 -19.82 15.27
CA PRO A 184 -11.78 -20.20 16.39
C PRO A 184 -10.85 -20.34 17.59
N LEU A 185 -11.29 -19.81 18.74
CA LEU A 185 -10.55 -19.99 19.99
C LEU A 185 -10.30 -21.50 20.13
N PRO A 186 -9.10 -21.92 20.56
CA PRO A 186 -8.86 -23.31 20.88
C PRO A 186 -9.95 -23.80 21.84
N GLU A 187 -10.46 -25.02 21.65
CA GLU A 187 -11.54 -25.60 22.47
C GLU A 187 -11.20 -25.62 23.98
N GLU A 188 -9.93 -25.50 24.32
CA GLU A 188 -9.39 -25.48 25.68
C GLU A 188 -9.43 -24.11 26.34
N VAL A 189 -9.79 -23.03 25.63
CA VAL A 189 -9.79 -21.66 26.17
C VAL A 189 -11.15 -21.33 26.77
N ASP A 190 -11.17 -20.99 28.05
CA ASP A 190 -12.34 -20.47 28.72
C ASP A 190 -12.80 -19.14 28.09
N VAL A 191 -14.05 -19.13 27.62
CA VAL A 191 -14.62 -17.98 26.88
C VAL A 191 -14.83 -16.79 27.82
N GLY A 192 -15.18 -17.02 29.08
CA GLY A 192 -15.42 -15.97 30.07
C GLY A 192 -14.12 -15.25 30.39
N LEU A 193 -13.06 -16.01 30.69
CA LEU A 193 -11.72 -15.45 30.93
C LEU A 193 -11.17 -14.72 29.69
N TRP A 194 -11.38 -15.29 28.51
CA TRP A 194 -10.98 -14.64 27.27
C TRP A 194 -11.62 -13.26 27.07
N GLU A 195 -12.92 -13.14 27.31
CA GLU A 195 -13.62 -11.85 27.17
C GLU A 195 -13.16 -10.86 28.26
N ALA A 196 -12.94 -11.32 29.51
CA ALA A 196 -12.41 -10.48 30.59
C ALA A 196 -11.02 -9.91 30.26
N LEU A 197 -10.12 -10.72 29.71
CA LEU A 197 -8.79 -10.29 29.30
C LEU A 197 -8.83 -9.32 28.10
N ARG A 198 -9.75 -9.54 27.16
CA ARG A 198 -9.95 -8.61 26.05
C ARG A 198 -10.47 -7.25 26.51
N GLU A 199 -11.38 -7.26 27.48
CA GLU A 199 -11.91 -6.03 28.06
C GLU A 199 -10.80 -5.27 28.81
N CYS A 200 -10.04 -5.93 29.69
CA CYS A 200 -8.89 -5.34 30.36
C CYS A 200 -7.89 -4.73 29.35
N ARG A 201 -7.58 -5.45 28.25
CA ARG A 201 -6.73 -4.94 27.19
C ARG A 201 -7.30 -3.70 26.53
N ARG A 202 -8.62 -3.66 26.29
CA ARG A 202 -9.30 -2.51 25.68
C ARG A 202 -9.21 -1.28 26.56
N GLU A 203 -9.51 -1.43 27.87
CA GLU A 203 -9.42 -0.35 28.85
C GLU A 203 -8.00 0.23 28.92
N GLN A 204 -6.98 -0.62 29.01
CA GLN A 204 -5.58 -0.19 29.00
C GLN A 204 -5.15 0.50 27.69
N ALA A 205 -5.72 0.09 26.57
CA ALA A 205 -5.45 0.69 25.27
C ALA A 205 -6.12 2.07 25.11
N GLU A 206 -7.37 2.20 25.58
CA GLU A 206 -8.12 3.46 25.57
C GLU A 206 -7.47 4.51 26.48
N GLU A 207 -7.05 4.12 27.69
CA GLU A 207 -6.37 4.99 28.64
C GLU A 207 -5.08 5.59 28.05
N GLN A 208 -4.39 4.85 27.18
CA GLN A 208 -3.14 5.27 26.58
C GLN A 208 -3.28 5.81 25.16
N GLY A 209 -4.47 5.81 24.60
CA GLY A 209 -4.73 6.26 23.22
C GLY A 209 -4.01 5.41 22.15
N VAL A 210 -3.80 4.12 22.40
CA VAL A 210 -3.11 3.20 21.49
C VAL A 210 -4.02 2.06 21.05
N PRO A 211 -3.76 1.45 19.85
CA PRO A 211 -4.49 0.26 19.45
C PRO A 211 -4.28 -0.93 20.41
N PRO A 212 -5.31 -1.76 20.70
CA PRO A 212 -5.24 -2.86 21.67
C PRO A 212 -4.09 -3.85 21.46
N TYR A 213 -3.70 -4.12 20.22
CA TYR A 213 -2.60 -5.04 19.91
C TYR A 213 -1.21 -4.54 20.37
N VAL A 214 -1.08 -3.24 20.67
CA VAL A 214 0.16 -2.65 21.21
C VAL A 214 0.36 -3.11 22.66
N ILE A 215 -0.72 -3.27 23.41
CA ILE A 215 -0.67 -3.80 24.78
C ILE A 215 -0.24 -5.27 24.72
N PHE A 216 -1.10 -6.15 24.24
CA PHE A 216 -0.80 -7.57 24.00
C PHE A 216 -1.48 -8.08 22.75
N HIS A 217 -0.84 -9.02 22.04
CA HIS A 217 -1.43 -9.73 20.91
C HIS A 217 -2.44 -10.78 21.39
N ASP A 218 -3.37 -11.20 20.51
CA ASP A 218 -4.34 -12.24 20.83
C ASP A 218 -3.66 -13.56 21.24
N SER A 219 -2.51 -13.90 20.65
CA SER A 219 -1.70 -15.07 21.04
C SER A 219 -1.25 -15.03 22.51
N THR A 220 -0.83 -13.87 22.99
CA THR A 220 -0.44 -13.69 24.40
C THR A 220 -1.66 -13.83 25.33
N LEU A 221 -2.83 -13.32 24.94
CA LEU A 221 -4.04 -13.50 25.74
C LEU A 221 -4.49 -14.97 25.77
N ILE A 222 -4.38 -15.70 24.66
CA ILE A 222 -4.66 -17.14 24.62
C ILE A 222 -3.71 -17.90 25.57
N GLU A 223 -2.43 -17.55 25.56
CA GLU A 223 -1.44 -18.14 26.46
C GLU A 223 -1.76 -17.83 27.94
N MET A 224 -2.24 -16.60 28.26
CA MET A 224 -2.76 -16.27 29.60
C MET A 224 -3.95 -17.12 29.99
N CYS A 225 -4.90 -17.37 29.08
CA CYS A 225 -6.04 -18.26 29.35
C CYS A 225 -5.60 -19.72 29.58
N THR A 226 -4.56 -20.19 28.91
CA THR A 226 -4.08 -21.56 29.00
C THR A 226 -3.22 -21.80 30.25
N LEU A 227 -2.30 -20.87 30.55
CA LEU A 227 -1.32 -21.03 31.63
C LEU A 227 -1.78 -20.45 32.97
N LEU A 228 -2.80 -19.58 32.98
CA LEU A 228 -3.42 -18.99 34.17
C LEU A 228 -2.41 -18.40 35.18
N PRO A 229 -1.48 -17.52 34.76
CA PRO A 229 -0.44 -17.01 35.66
C PRO A 229 -1.04 -16.30 36.88
N GLN A 230 -0.49 -16.58 38.06
CA GLN A 230 -0.92 -16.01 39.35
C GLN A 230 0.09 -15.01 39.90
N THR A 231 1.33 -15.09 39.44
CA THR A 231 2.45 -14.27 39.94
C THR A 231 3.09 -13.50 38.76
N HIS A 232 3.85 -12.44 39.12
CA HIS A 232 4.62 -11.68 38.11
C HIS A 232 5.68 -12.55 37.43
N ASP A 233 6.28 -13.50 38.12
CA ASP A 233 7.29 -14.38 37.57
C ASP A 233 6.68 -15.33 36.53
N GLU A 234 5.50 -15.87 36.76
CA GLU A 234 4.76 -16.69 35.82
C GLU A 234 4.31 -15.84 34.63
N PHE A 235 3.84 -14.62 34.89
CA PHE A 235 3.40 -13.69 33.83
C PHE A 235 4.57 -13.25 32.92
N ALA A 236 5.78 -13.10 33.50
CA ALA A 236 6.99 -12.74 32.72
C ALA A 236 7.41 -13.82 31.72
N ASN A 237 7.03 -15.09 31.95
CA ASN A 237 7.38 -16.21 31.08
C ASN A 237 6.48 -16.31 29.84
N LEU A 238 5.40 -15.51 29.75
CA LEU A 238 4.49 -15.52 28.61
C LEU A 238 5.14 -14.92 27.35
N THR A 239 4.82 -15.48 26.20
CA THR A 239 5.30 -14.99 24.91
C THR A 239 4.78 -13.56 24.65
N GLY A 240 5.68 -12.63 24.38
CA GLY A 240 5.34 -11.22 24.10
C GLY A 240 5.20 -10.34 25.34
N VAL A 241 5.55 -10.85 26.51
CA VAL A 241 5.67 -10.10 27.77
C VAL A 241 7.14 -9.79 28.05
N GLY A 242 7.54 -8.55 27.77
CA GLY A 242 8.85 -8.05 28.17
C GLY A 242 8.76 -7.29 29.49
N GLU A 243 9.89 -7.05 30.15
CA GLU A 243 10.00 -6.38 31.45
C GLU A 243 9.18 -5.08 31.55
N ARG A 244 9.22 -4.23 30.49
CA ARG A 244 8.43 -2.99 30.46
C ARG A 244 6.92 -3.21 30.46
N LYS A 245 6.46 -4.26 29.77
CA LYS A 245 5.03 -4.61 29.71
C LYS A 245 4.57 -5.27 30.99
N LEU A 246 5.42 -6.10 31.60
CA LEU A 246 5.17 -6.67 32.91
C LEU A 246 4.95 -5.59 33.96
N LEU A 247 5.88 -4.64 34.09
CA LEU A 247 5.79 -3.54 35.07
C LEU A 247 4.57 -2.64 34.83
N LYS A 248 4.16 -2.48 33.57
CA LYS A 248 3.09 -1.53 33.22
C LYS A 248 1.69 -2.15 33.27
N TYR A 249 1.56 -3.40 32.90
CA TYR A 249 0.27 -4.06 32.67
C TYR A 249 0.08 -5.32 33.53
N GLY A 250 1.14 -5.89 34.08
CA GLY A 250 1.09 -7.17 34.78
C GLY A 250 0.03 -7.22 35.87
N ASP A 251 -0.03 -6.20 36.74
CA ASP A 251 -1.01 -6.14 37.85
C ASP A 251 -2.45 -6.17 37.35
N ALA A 252 -2.78 -5.36 36.31
CA ALA A 252 -4.13 -5.28 35.80
C ALA A 252 -4.60 -6.62 35.21
N PHE A 253 -3.73 -7.30 34.48
CA PHE A 253 -4.06 -8.60 33.88
C PHE A 253 -4.11 -9.73 34.92
N LEU A 254 -3.24 -9.75 35.89
CA LEU A 254 -3.29 -10.71 37.01
C LEU A 254 -4.57 -10.57 37.83
N VAL A 255 -5.02 -9.33 38.08
CA VAL A 255 -6.30 -9.07 38.77
C VAL A 255 -7.47 -9.56 37.89
N ALA A 256 -7.45 -9.31 36.57
CA ALA A 256 -8.49 -9.79 35.68
C ALA A 256 -8.58 -11.33 35.63
N ILE A 257 -7.42 -12.02 35.64
CA ILE A 257 -7.38 -13.49 35.67
C ILE A 257 -8.00 -14.02 36.98
N ARG A 258 -7.60 -13.50 38.13
CA ARG A 258 -8.11 -13.94 39.44
C ARG A 258 -9.62 -13.72 39.52
N ARG A 259 -10.09 -12.54 39.13
CA ARG A 259 -11.53 -12.20 39.17
C ARG A 259 -12.36 -13.16 38.32
N ALA A 260 -11.92 -13.44 37.10
CA ALA A 260 -12.62 -14.36 36.20
C ALA A 260 -12.66 -15.80 36.76
N GLN A 261 -11.58 -16.22 37.47
CA GLN A 261 -11.56 -17.53 38.12
C GLN A 261 -12.53 -17.62 39.32
N ASP A 262 -12.62 -16.55 40.13
CA ASP A 262 -13.52 -16.47 41.27
C ASP A 262 -15.02 -16.48 40.81
N GLU A 263 -15.31 -15.78 39.68
CA GLU A 263 -16.66 -15.78 39.08
C GLU A 263 -17.04 -17.14 38.50
N ALA A 264 -16.08 -17.93 38.00
CA ALA A 264 -16.31 -19.28 37.48
C ALA A 264 -16.50 -20.35 38.60
N ALA A 265 -16.06 -20.06 39.83
CA ALA A 265 -16.18 -20.95 40.95
C ALA A 265 -17.46 -20.78 41.77
N THR A 266 -18.31 -19.78 41.45
CA THR A 266 -19.57 -19.44 42.13
C THR A 266 -20.77 -19.89 41.30
#